data_9734e213d46396eb8a01e8e3f2a0180e
#
_entry.id   9734e213d46396eb8a01e8e3f2a0180e
#
_cell.length_a   1.000
_cell.length_b   1.000
_cell.length_c   1.000
_cell.angle_alpha   90.00
_cell.angle_beta   90.00
_cell.angle_gamma   90.00
#
_symmetry.space_group_name_H-M   'P 1'
#
loop_
_entity.id
_entity.type
_entity.pdbx_description
1 polymer ?
#
loop_
_entity_poly.entity_id
_entity_poly.type
_entity_poly.pdbx_seq_one_letter_code
_entity_poly.pdbx_strand_id
1 'polypeptide(L)'
;MKKFNLADWALRHKSIIYYFIAVLLTFGIFSFTHMGRMEDPDFTMRTMVVGVSWPGASPQQMSDQVTDKLEEKLRDLPGVDYTKSFTDGSKSVIYINLKEDLPSNKIRPAWEEARNMINDEWKSLPSGVQGPSINDRFDDVYGTIYA
;
A
#
# COMPACT_ATOMS: atom_id res chain seq x y z
N MET A 1 46.45 32.88 -29.52
CA MET A 1 45.94 32.24 -28.33
C MET A 1 46.07 30.73 -28.49
N LYS A 2 46.95 30.06 -27.72
CA LYS A 2 47.07 28.58 -27.76
C LYS A 2 45.76 27.97 -27.20
N LYS A 3 45.01 27.32 -28.05
CA LYS A 3 43.78 26.58 -27.60
C LYS A 3 44.25 25.46 -26.66
N PHE A 4 43.79 25.48 -25.42
CA PHE A 4 44.04 24.42 -24.44
C PHE A 4 43.46 23.10 -24.98
N ASN A 5 44.35 22.14 -25.30
CA ASN A 5 43.93 20.85 -25.81
C ASN A 5 43.92 19.83 -24.65
N LEU A 6 42.72 19.49 -24.19
CA LEU A 6 42.48 18.60 -23.06
C LEU A 6 43.08 17.20 -23.32
N ALA A 7 43.04 16.75 -24.59
CA ALA A 7 43.59 15.44 -24.99
C ALA A 7 45.12 15.39 -24.86
N ASP A 8 45.82 16.44 -25.31
CA ASP A 8 47.26 16.54 -25.18
C ASP A 8 47.71 16.64 -23.73
N TRP A 9 46.98 17.39 -22.91
CA TRP A 9 47.20 17.48 -21.47
C TRP A 9 47.00 16.11 -20.77
N ALA A 10 45.95 15.37 -21.11
CA ALA A 10 45.68 14.04 -20.56
C ALA A 10 46.78 13.02 -20.90
N LEU A 11 47.28 13.05 -22.14
CA LEU A 11 48.38 12.17 -22.58
C LEU A 11 49.69 12.46 -21.87
N ARG A 12 49.92 13.72 -21.48
CA ARG A 12 51.12 14.12 -20.72
C ARG A 12 51.05 13.79 -19.24
N HIS A 13 49.84 13.66 -18.69
CA HIS A 13 49.60 13.41 -17.27
C HIS A 13 48.93 12.03 -17.03
N LYS A 14 49.48 11.00 -17.61
CA LYS A 14 48.93 9.64 -17.55
C LYS A 14 48.67 9.14 -16.14
N SER A 15 49.52 9.43 -15.18
CA SER A 15 49.37 9.03 -13.77
C SER A 15 48.10 9.62 -13.14
N ILE A 16 47.81 10.87 -13.46
CA ILE A 16 46.61 11.55 -12.95
C ILE A 16 45.35 10.91 -13.57
N ILE A 17 45.40 10.61 -14.85
CA ILE A 17 44.26 9.96 -15.53
C ILE A 17 43.99 8.57 -14.96
N TYR A 18 45.03 7.75 -14.76
CA TYR A 18 44.88 6.44 -14.13
C TYR A 18 44.31 6.54 -12.71
N TYR A 19 44.74 7.53 -11.93
CA TYR A 19 44.17 7.79 -10.59
C TYR A 19 42.69 8.09 -10.68
N PHE A 20 42.27 8.99 -11.58
CA PHE A 20 40.84 9.31 -11.76
C PHE A 20 40.01 8.10 -12.19
N ILE A 21 40.54 7.29 -13.13
CA ILE A 21 39.86 6.07 -13.57
C ILE A 21 39.69 5.10 -12.39
N ALA A 22 40.73 4.89 -11.58
CA ALA A 22 40.68 4.02 -10.42
C ALA A 22 39.62 4.50 -9.38
N VAL A 23 39.61 5.80 -9.12
CA VAL A 23 38.61 6.42 -8.21
C VAL A 23 37.21 6.23 -8.75
N LEU A 24 36.98 6.52 -10.04
CA LEU A 24 35.64 6.35 -10.66
C LEU A 24 35.19 4.89 -10.65
N LEU A 25 36.07 3.94 -10.92
CA LEU A 25 35.73 2.51 -10.85
C LEU A 25 35.35 2.10 -9.42
N THR A 26 36.16 2.52 -8.43
CA THR A 26 35.89 2.20 -7.03
C THR A 26 34.55 2.80 -6.56
N PHE A 27 34.29 4.07 -6.88
CA PHE A 27 33.02 4.73 -6.57
C PHE A 27 31.85 4.11 -7.34
N GLY A 28 32.04 3.74 -8.60
CA GLY A 28 31.02 3.08 -9.41
C GLY A 28 30.61 1.73 -8.83
N ILE A 29 31.56 0.90 -8.44
CA ILE A 29 31.30 -0.40 -7.80
C ILE A 29 30.62 -0.19 -6.45
N PHE A 30 31.12 0.75 -5.64
CA PHE A 30 30.53 1.05 -4.34
C PHE A 30 29.08 1.55 -4.48
N SER A 31 28.82 2.48 -5.39
CA SER A 31 27.47 2.99 -5.65
C SER A 31 26.54 1.90 -6.14
N PHE A 32 27.01 1.03 -7.04
CA PHE A 32 26.23 -0.08 -7.58
C PHE A 32 25.83 -1.10 -6.49
N THR A 33 26.74 -1.41 -5.56
CA THR A 33 26.46 -2.36 -4.47
C THR A 33 25.52 -1.78 -3.39
N HIS A 34 25.50 -0.45 -3.25
CA HIS A 34 24.64 0.25 -2.29
C HIS A 34 23.35 0.79 -2.91
N MET A 35 23.18 0.66 -4.21
CA MET A 35 21.95 1.02 -4.88
C MET A 35 20.86 0.01 -4.51
N GLY A 36 19.79 0.47 -3.87
CA GLY A 36 18.62 -0.35 -3.59
C GLY A 36 18.04 -0.88 -4.92
N ARG A 37 17.97 -2.18 -5.05
CA ARG A 37 17.33 -2.84 -6.18
C ARG A 37 15.85 -3.01 -5.85
N MET A 38 15.08 -1.95 -6.00
CA MET A 38 13.63 -2.03 -6.04
C MET A 38 13.23 -2.01 -7.51
N GLU A 39 12.70 -3.11 -7.97
CA GLU A 39 12.26 -3.29 -9.36
C GLU A 39 10.99 -2.47 -9.62
N ASP A 40 10.13 -2.37 -8.60
CA ASP A 40 8.94 -1.52 -8.61
C ASP A 40 8.87 -0.66 -7.34
N PRO A 41 8.34 0.59 -7.44
CA PRO A 41 8.05 1.36 -6.25
C PRO A 41 7.03 0.60 -5.40
N ASP A 42 7.20 0.58 -4.07
CA ASP A 42 6.25 -0.03 -3.15
C ASP A 42 4.85 0.54 -3.41
N PHE A 43 4.03 -0.22 -4.15
CA PHE A 43 2.65 0.13 -4.40
C PHE A 43 1.83 -0.22 -3.15
N THR A 44 1.75 0.72 -2.24
CA THR A 44 0.95 0.55 -1.04
C THR A 44 -0.52 0.77 -1.38
N MET A 45 -1.30 -0.28 -1.32
CA MET A 45 -2.75 -0.21 -1.48
C MET A 45 -3.36 0.64 -0.37
N ARG A 46 -4.07 1.68 -0.78
CA ARG A 46 -4.75 2.63 0.12
C ARG A 46 -6.23 2.32 0.26
N THR A 47 -6.67 1.17 -0.26
CA THR A 47 -8.05 0.71 -0.21
C THR A 47 -8.10 -0.62 0.54
N MET A 48 -8.99 -0.71 1.52
CA MET A 48 -9.37 -1.97 2.18
C MET A 48 -10.80 -2.30 1.81
N VAL A 49 -11.08 -3.57 1.59
CA VAL A 49 -12.42 -4.08 1.31
C VAL A 49 -12.87 -4.98 2.43
N VAL A 50 -14.03 -4.69 2.99
CA VAL A 50 -14.65 -5.47 4.05
C VAL A 50 -15.96 -6.07 3.54
N GLY A 51 -16.02 -7.38 3.46
CA GLY A 51 -17.21 -8.12 3.07
C GLY A 51 -17.93 -8.69 4.29
N VAL A 52 -19.24 -8.50 4.35
CA VAL A 52 -20.11 -9.06 5.39
C VAL A 52 -21.36 -9.66 4.77
N SER A 53 -21.89 -10.70 5.42
CA SER A 53 -23.09 -11.40 4.96
C SER A 53 -24.01 -11.68 6.14
N TRP A 54 -25.31 -11.47 5.94
CA TRP A 54 -26.32 -11.82 6.95
C TRP A 54 -27.45 -12.61 6.30
N PRO A 55 -27.33 -13.95 6.20
CA PRO A 55 -28.31 -14.80 5.57
C PRO A 55 -29.69 -14.65 6.21
N GLY A 56 -30.70 -14.39 5.39
CA GLY A 56 -32.08 -14.22 5.82
C GLY A 56 -32.47 -12.78 6.20
N ALA A 57 -31.54 -11.85 6.23
CA ALA A 57 -31.87 -10.44 6.42
C ALA A 57 -32.39 -9.81 5.11
N SER A 58 -33.28 -8.83 5.26
CA SER A 58 -33.66 -7.96 4.14
C SER A 58 -32.55 -6.96 3.83
N PRO A 59 -32.50 -6.42 2.60
CA PRO A 59 -31.49 -5.40 2.25
C PRO A 59 -31.49 -4.20 3.19
N GLN A 60 -32.68 -3.78 3.65
CA GLN A 60 -32.84 -2.68 4.58
C GLN A 60 -32.24 -3.00 5.96
N GLN A 61 -32.51 -4.20 6.48
CA GLN A 61 -31.92 -4.64 7.75
C GLN A 61 -30.40 -4.75 7.67
N MET A 62 -29.89 -5.26 6.54
CA MET A 62 -28.47 -5.35 6.30
C MET A 62 -27.81 -3.96 6.27
N SER A 63 -28.44 -2.99 5.59
CA SER A 63 -27.96 -1.61 5.56
C SER A 63 -27.97 -0.98 6.96
N ASP A 64 -29.13 -0.92 7.60
CA ASP A 64 -29.33 -0.11 8.81
C ASP A 64 -28.64 -0.70 10.05
N GLN A 65 -28.57 -2.05 10.15
CA GLN A 65 -28.09 -2.71 11.36
C GLN A 65 -26.65 -3.21 11.28
N VAL A 66 -26.09 -3.33 10.07
CA VAL A 66 -24.74 -3.86 9.88
C VAL A 66 -23.87 -2.85 9.13
N THR A 67 -24.29 -2.45 7.93
CA THR A 67 -23.44 -1.63 7.05
C THR A 67 -23.22 -0.24 7.65
N ASP A 68 -24.27 0.44 8.04
CA ASP A 68 -24.20 1.81 8.58
C ASP A 68 -23.38 1.88 9.87
N LYS A 69 -23.53 0.89 10.76
CA LYS A 69 -22.75 0.82 12.01
C LYS A 69 -21.25 0.63 11.75
N LEU A 70 -20.92 -0.27 10.82
CA LEU A 70 -19.52 -0.48 10.45
C LEU A 70 -18.94 0.74 9.74
N GLU A 71 -19.70 1.39 8.85
CA GLU A 71 -19.26 2.61 8.19
C GLU A 71 -19.05 3.76 9.17
N GLU A 72 -20.00 3.99 10.08
CA GLU A 72 -19.89 5.03 11.10
C GLU A 72 -18.62 4.83 11.92
N LYS A 73 -18.38 3.60 12.37
CA LYS A 73 -17.19 3.27 13.14
C LYS A 73 -15.89 3.46 12.35
N LEU A 74 -15.85 3.01 11.09
CA LEU A 74 -14.69 3.11 10.22
C LEU A 74 -14.40 4.54 9.73
N ARG A 75 -15.38 5.42 9.75
CA ARG A 75 -15.21 6.84 9.44
C ARG A 75 -14.41 7.58 10.50
N ASP A 76 -14.39 7.08 11.72
CA ASP A 76 -13.59 7.63 12.82
C ASP A 76 -12.10 7.23 12.73
N LEU A 77 -11.73 6.34 11.80
CA LEU A 77 -10.34 5.90 11.63
C LEU A 77 -9.45 7.05 11.14
N PRO A 78 -8.33 7.36 11.84
CA PRO A 78 -7.41 8.41 11.43
C PRO A 78 -6.81 8.12 10.04
N GLY A 79 -6.91 9.09 9.13
CA GLY A 79 -6.34 8.99 7.80
C GLY A 79 -7.29 8.43 6.74
N VAL A 80 -8.55 8.12 7.08
CA VAL A 80 -9.59 7.82 6.10
C VAL A 80 -9.95 9.09 5.33
N ASP A 81 -10.06 8.95 4.02
CA ASP A 81 -10.57 9.98 3.13
C ASP A 81 -12.09 9.83 2.98
N TYR A 82 -12.53 8.66 2.52
CA TYR A 82 -13.94 8.32 2.42
C TYR A 82 -14.18 6.81 2.56
N THR A 83 -15.39 6.48 2.95
CA THR A 83 -15.95 5.12 2.94
C THR A 83 -17.04 5.03 1.88
N LYS A 84 -17.20 3.88 1.26
CA LYS A 84 -18.25 3.61 0.30
C LYS A 84 -18.73 2.19 0.45
N SER A 85 -20.03 1.99 0.58
CA SER A 85 -20.62 0.66 0.70
C SER A 85 -21.58 0.33 -0.42
N PHE A 86 -21.75 -0.95 -0.64
CA PHE A 86 -22.76 -1.53 -1.51
C PHE A 86 -23.43 -2.69 -0.79
N THR A 87 -24.73 -2.58 -0.64
CA THR A 87 -25.56 -3.65 -0.06
C THR A 87 -26.39 -4.27 -1.16
N ASP A 88 -26.22 -5.59 -1.34
CA ASP A 88 -27.00 -6.40 -2.28
C ASP A 88 -27.61 -7.58 -1.55
N GLY A 89 -28.93 -7.53 -1.37
CA GLY A 89 -29.66 -8.56 -0.64
C GLY A 89 -29.17 -8.70 0.80
N SER A 90 -28.61 -9.86 1.11
CA SER A 90 -28.07 -10.22 2.42
C SER A 90 -26.56 -10.05 2.53
N LYS A 91 -25.92 -9.37 1.57
CA LYS A 91 -24.47 -9.12 1.55
C LYS A 91 -24.19 -7.64 1.48
N SER A 92 -23.11 -7.21 2.13
CA SER A 92 -22.60 -5.86 2.01
C SER A 92 -21.09 -5.89 1.81
N VAL A 93 -20.61 -4.96 1.01
CA VAL A 93 -19.19 -4.72 0.77
C VAL A 93 -18.90 -3.26 1.07
N ILE A 94 -17.96 -3.03 1.97
CA ILE A 94 -17.53 -1.70 2.40
C ILE A 94 -16.11 -1.46 1.91
N TYR A 95 -15.91 -0.39 1.16
CA TYR A 95 -14.62 0.10 0.70
C TYR A 95 -14.17 1.24 1.60
N ILE A 96 -12.97 1.14 2.13
CA ILE A 96 -12.33 2.15 2.96
C ILE A 96 -11.14 2.67 2.19
N ASN A 97 -11.11 3.98 1.92
CA ASN A 97 -10.02 4.61 1.21
C ASN A 97 -9.27 5.55 2.14
N LEU A 98 -7.94 5.39 2.20
CA LEU A 98 -7.07 6.29 2.94
C LEU A 98 -6.66 7.47 2.07
N LYS A 99 -6.38 8.60 2.70
CA LYS A 99 -5.90 9.82 2.05
C LYS A 99 -4.61 9.58 1.28
N GLU A 100 -4.47 10.25 0.15
CA GLU A 100 -3.30 10.14 -0.72
C GLU A 100 -2.02 10.71 -0.07
N ASP A 101 -2.16 11.68 0.82
CA ASP A 101 -1.06 12.33 1.54
C ASP A 101 -0.55 11.51 2.75
N LEU A 102 -1.22 10.38 3.08
CA LEU A 102 -0.80 9.55 4.19
C LEU A 102 0.54 8.86 3.87
N PRO A 103 1.58 9.02 4.72
CA PRO A 103 2.86 8.36 4.51
C PRO A 103 2.74 6.84 4.48
N SER A 104 3.49 6.16 3.60
CA SER A 104 3.42 4.70 3.42
C SER A 104 3.66 3.90 4.71
N ASN A 105 4.50 4.41 5.62
CA ASN A 105 4.77 3.78 6.91
C ASN A 105 3.57 3.83 7.88
N LYS A 106 2.58 4.68 7.64
CA LYS A 106 1.34 4.79 8.45
C LYS A 106 0.17 3.98 7.89
N ILE A 107 0.26 3.50 6.66
CA ILE A 107 -0.82 2.75 6.01
C ILE A 107 -1.05 1.42 6.73
N ARG A 108 0.01 0.65 6.98
CA ARG A 108 -0.11 -0.65 7.66
C ARG A 108 -0.67 -0.53 9.09
N PRO A 109 -0.18 0.41 9.95
CA PRO A 109 -0.82 0.66 11.25
C PRO A 109 -2.30 1.05 11.14
N ALA A 110 -2.68 1.88 10.16
CA ALA A 110 -4.08 2.26 9.95
C ALA A 110 -4.96 1.04 9.63
N TRP A 111 -4.46 0.11 8.82
CA TRP A 111 -5.19 -1.13 8.51
C TRP A 111 -5.31 -2.07 9.71
N GLU A 112 -4.31 -2.12 10.58
CA GLU A 112 -4.37 -2.88 11.84
C GLU A 112 -5.41 -2.26 12.79
N GLU A 113 -5.46 -0.94 12.89
CA GLU A 113 -6.46 -0.23 13.66
C GLU A 113 -7.87 -0.44 13.10
N ALA A 114 -8.04 -0.36 11.78
CA ALA A 114 -9.32 -0.66 11.12
C ALA A 114 -9.83 -2.06 11.47
N ARG A 115 -8.95 -3.09 11.43
CA ARG A 115 -9.31 -4.46 11.84
C ARG A 115 -9.76 -4.55 13.29
N ASN A 116 -9.07 -3.85 14.18
CA ASN A 116 -9.43 -3.83 15.60
C ASN A 116 -10.81 -3.18 15.79
N MET A 117 -11.07 -2.05 15.13
CA MET A 117 -12.35 -1.36 15.18
C MET A 117 -13.49 -2.23 14.65
N ILE A 118 -13.27 -2.95 13.55
CA ILE A 118 -14.24 -3.90 12.99
C ILE A 118 -14.53 -5.04 13.98
N ASN A 119 -13.48 -5.62 14.58
CA ASN A 119 -13.61 -6.72 15.53
C ASN A 119 -14.33 -6.30 16.81
N ASP A 120 -14.13 -5.06 17.25
CA ASP A 120 -14.81 -4.53 18.43
C ASP A 120 -16.30 -4.27 18.12
N GLU A 121 -16.61 -3.66 16.98
CA GLU A 121 -17.98 -3.41 16.55
C GLU A 121 -18.73 -4.71 16.22
N TRP A 122 -18.00 -5.76 15.80
CA TRP A 122 -18.58 -7.07 15.50
C TRP A 122 -19.41 -7.66 16.65
N LYS A 123 -19.02 -7.36 17.87
CA LYS A 123 -19.72 -7.82 19.10
C LYS A 123 -21.08 -7.17 19.30
N SER A 124 -21.30 -6.01 18.69
CA SER A 124 -22.56 -5.24 18.76
C SER A 124 -23.53 -5.60 17.62
N LEU A 125 -23.09 -6.34 16.62
CA LEU A 125 -23.90 -6.71 15.47
C LEU A 125 -24.92 -7.81 15.80
N PRO A 126 -26.03 -7.90 15.04
CA PRO A 126 -27.04 -8.93 15.24
C PRO A 126 -26.48 -10.35 15.12
N SER A 127 -27.07 -11.26 15.87
CA SER A 127 -26.73 -12.69 15.78
C SER A 127 -27.08 -13.23 14.40
N GLY A 128 -26.14 -13.96 13.78
CA GLY A 128 -26.31 -14.54 12.43
C GLY A 128 -25.55 -13.78 11.34
N VAL A 129 -24.93 -12.64 11.62
CA VAL A 129 -24.00 -11.97 10.70
C VAL A 129 -22.74 -12.82 10.55
N GLN A 130 -22.34 -13.06 9.33
CA GLN A 130 -21.16 -13.85 8.93
C GLN A 130 -20.07 -12.97 8.34
N GLY A 131 -18.84 -13.24 8.65
CA GLY A 131 -17.62 -12.52 8.25
C GLY A 131 -16.87 -12.08 9.49
N PRO A 132 -16.15 -10.93 9.48
CA PRO A 132 -15.83 -10.10 8.31
C PRO A 132 -14.81 -10.76 7.38
N SER A 133 -14.99 -10.65 6.08
CA SER A 133 -13.95 -10.95 5.10
C SER A 133 -13.21 -9.67 4.78
N ILE A 134 -12.00 -9.54 5.28
CA ILE A 134 -11.19 -8.32 5.13
C ILE A 134 -10.10 -8.58 4.10
N ASN A 135 -10.07 -7.78 3.04
CA ASN A 135 -9.02 -7.80 2.04
C ASN A 135 -8.36 -6.42 1.96
N ASP A 136 -7.11 -6.35 2.37
CA ASP A 136 -6.24 -5.18 2.31
C ASP A 136 -4.95 -5.46 1.52
N ARG A 137 -4.81 -6.70 0.97
CA ARG A 137 -3.65 -7.20 0.27
C ARG A 137 -4.02 -7.58 -1.15
N PHE A 138 -4.16 -6.57 -2.01
CA PHE A 138 -4.41 -6.79 -3.44
C PHE A 138 -3.12 -7.01 -4.24
N ASP A 139 -1.98 -6.85 -3.60
CA ASP A 139 -0.62 -6.99 -4.15
C ASP A 139 -0.02 -8.40 -4.02
N ASP A 140 -0.67 -9.29 -3.26
CA ASP A 140 -0.33 -10.72 -3.25
C ASP A 140 -0.70 -11.36 -4.60
N VAL A 141 0.16 -11.14 -5.60
CA VAL A 141 0.05 -11.86 -6.88
C VAL A 141 0.36 -13.33 -6.61
N TYR A 142 -0.65 -14.17 -6.59
CA TYR A 142 -0.45 -15.61 -6.58
C TYR A 142 0.24 -16.02 -7.89
N GLY A 143 1.55 -16.24 -7.83
CA GLY A 143 2.37 -16.62 -9.00
C GLY A 143 2.07 -18.00 -9.58
N THR A 144 1.07 -18.73 -9.06
CA THR A 144 0.74 -20.08 -9.54
C THR A 144 -0.77 -20.27 -9.49
N ILE A 145 -1.38 -20.27 -10.67
CA ILE A 145 -2.76 -20.72 -10.88
C ILE A 145 -2.67 -22.17 -11.32
N TYR A 146 -3.07 -23.10 -10.46
CA TYR A 146 -3.28 -24.49 -10.85
C TYR A 146 -4.68 -24.59 -11.48
N ALA A 147 -4.72 -24.95 -12.76
CA ALA A 147 -5.94 -25.32 -13.49
C ALA A 147 -6.28 -26.79 -13.24
#